data_4e39442bae64f94a36a2be86968935af
#
_entry.id   4e39442bae64f94a36a2be86968935af
#
_cell.length_a   1.000
_cell.length_b   1.000
_cell.length_c   1.000
_cell.angle_alpha   90.00
_cell.angle_beta   90.00
_cell.angle_gamma   90.00
#
_symmetry.space_group_name_H-M   'P 1'
#
loop_
_entity.id
_entity.type
_entity.pdbx_description
1 polymer ?
#
loop_
_entity_poly.entity_id
_entity_poly.type
_entity_poly.pdbx_seq_one_letter_code
_entity_poly.pdbx_strand_id
1 'polypeptide(L)'
;MGEVVGTYALTLFVVSVLFAAVSIVHAQTHRRREQVRSSLERCYLSILNRRLLEGGATVCHFPLIERRSSRLTLARVVAHIGAVTYGYDRRVLSEVVRRYELDKLLLEQTRLSGGMRRVQWLHTLAQVECGERIYRRMIKRFTHSHNRYIALCVTLAALNHSPERCIA
;
A
#
# COMPACT_ATOMS: atom_id res chain seq x y z
N MET A 1 -48.49 -2.77 -32.36
CA MET A 1 -47.42 -3.63 -31.78
C MET A 1 -46.03 -3.26 -32.28
N GLY A 2 -45.80 -2.85 -33.54
CA GLY A 2 -44.48 -2.49 -34.04
C GLY A 2 -43.81 -1.30 -33.35
N GLU A 3 -44.53 -0.26 -32.95
CA GLU A 3 -43.98 0.93 -32.28
C GLU A 3 -43.43 0.62 -30.88
N VAL A 4 -44.09 -0.27 -30.13
CA VAL A 4 -43.64 -0.65 -28.79
C VAL A 4 -42.33 -1.45 -28.87
N VAL A 5 -42.19 -2.33 -29.84
CA VAL A 5 -40.96 -3.11 -30.07
C VAL A 5 -39.80 -2.18 -30.52
N GLY A 6 -40.11 -1.20 -31.37
CA GLY A 6 -39.11 -0.21 -31.81
C GLY A 6 -38.58 0.67 -30.69
N THR A 7 -39.44 1.14 -29.79
CA THR A 7 -39.03 1.93 -28.62
C THR A 7 -38.20 1.12 -27.63
N TYR A 8 -38.54 -0.14 -27.39
CA TYR A 8 -37.73 -1.04 -26.55
C TYR A 8 -36.33 -1.30 -27.15
N ALA A 9 -36.27 -1.56 -28.46
CA ALA A 9 -35.00 -1.78 -29.13
C ALA A 9 -34.10 -0.54 -29.07
N LEU A 10 -34.66 0.65 -29.30
CA LEU A 10 -33.94 1.92 -29.18
C LEU A 10 -33.42 2.20 -27.76
N THR A 11 -34.25 1.97 -26.75
CA THR A 11 -33.83 2.16 -25.35
C THR A 11 -32.71 1.21 -24.96
N LEU A 12 -32.80 -0.07 -25.32
CA LEU A 12 -31.74 -1.05 -25.08
C LEU A 12 -30.42 -0.66 -25.77
N PHE A 13 -30.51 -0.18 -27.00
CA PHE A 13 -29.34 0.29 -27.74
C PHE A 13 -28.68 1.48 -27.05
N VAL A 14 -29.45 2.50 -26.66
CA VAL A 14 -28.94 3.69 -25.96
C VAL A 14 -28.29 3.28 -24.61
N VAL A 15 -28.93 2.41 -23.84
CA VAL A 15 -28.39 1.92 -22.57
C VAL A 15 -27.06 1.16 -22.79
N SER A 16 -26.99 0.33 -23.83
CA SER A 16 -25.76 -0.42 -24.17
C SER A 16 -24.61 0.51 -24.56
N VAL A 17 -24.90 1.53 -25.37
CA VAL A 17 -23.89 2.53 -25.77
C VAL A 17 -23.39 3.34 -24.56
N LEU A 18 -24.29 3.76 -23.68
CA LEU A 18 -23.92 4.46 -22.43
C LEU A 18 -23.05 3.59 -21.53
N PHE A 19 -23.42 2.34 -21.35
CA PHE A 19 -22.65 1.39 -20.55
C PHE A 19 -21.25 1.16 -21.12
N ALA A 20 -21.15 1.00 -22.44
CA ALA A 20 -19.85 0.87 -23.12
C ALA A 20 -18.99 2.12 -22.94
N ALA A 21 -19.56 3.32 -23.10
CA ALA A 21 -18.85 4.58 -22.92
C ALA A 21 -18.33 4.74 -21.47
N VAL A 22 -19.17 4.48 -20.48
CA VAL A 22 -18.78 4.51 -19.06
C VAL A 22 -17.66 3.51 -18.78
N SER A 23 -17.76 2.29 -19.32
CA SER A 23 -16.74 1.25 -19.14
C SER A 23 -15.39 1.66 -19.76
N ILE A 24 -15.39 2.28 -20.95
CA ILE A 24 -14.17 2.78 -21.59
C ILE A 24 -13.54 3.90 -20.77
N VAL A 25 -14.32 4.88 -20.32
CA VAL A 25 -13.82 5.99 -19.49
C VAL A 25 -13.25 5.45 -18.18
N HIS A 26 -13.93 4.49 -17.54
CA HIS A 26 -13.45 3.85 -16.32
C HIS A 26 -12.12 3.12 -16.55
N ALA A 27 -12.03 2.33 -17.61
CA ALA A 27 -10.80 1.60 -17.96
C ALA A 27 -9.63 2.55 -18.26
N GLN A 28 -9.87 3.65 -19.00
CA GLN A 28 -8.84 4.66 -19.29
C GLN A 28 -8.36 5.38 -18.03
N THR A 29 -9.28 5.77 -17.15
CA THR A 29 -8.91 6.43 -15.87
C THR A 29 -8.13 5.50 -14.96
N HIS A 30 -8.50 4.21 -14.91
CA HIS A 30 -7.76 3.19 -14.15
C HIS A 30 -6.34 3.01 -14.70
N ARG A 31 -6.19 2.84 -16.02
CA ARG A 31 -4.87 2.72 -16.67
C ARG A 31 -3.97 3.92 -16.41
N ARG A 32 -4.49 5.15 -16.54
CA ARG A 32 -3.72 6.37 -16.23
C ARG A 32 -3.26 6.41 -14.78
N ARG A 33 -4.13 6.05 -13.83
CA ARG A 33 -3.77 6.00 -12.41
C ARG A 33 -2.69 4.95 -12.15
N GLU A 34 -2.75 3.79 -12.78
CA GLU A 34 -1.72 2.76 -12.65
C GLU A 34 -0.40 3.17 -13.29
N GLN A 35 -0.41 3.82 -14.44
CA GLN A 35 0.80 4.36 -15.07
C GLN A 35 1.50 5.39 -14.18
N VAL A 36 0.76 6.36 -13.64
CA VAL A 36 1.31 7.36 -12.71
C VAL A 36 1.88 6.68 -11.46
N ARG A 37 1.17 5.71 -10.92
CA ARG A 37 1.61 4.95 -9.76
C ARG A 37 2.90 4.16 -10.04
N SER A 38 2.97 3.43 -11.15
CA SER A 38 4.16 2.66 -11.50
C SER A 38 5.37 3.54 -11.82
N SER A 39 5.15 4.73 -12.37
CA SER A 39 6.21 5.72 -12.58
C SER A 39 6.73 6.26 -11.24
N LEU A 40 5.85 6.54 -10.28
CA LEU A 40 6.22 6.96 -8.93
C LEU A 40 6.95 5.84 -8.17
N GLU A 41 6.50 4.60 -8.27
CA GLU A 41 7.17 3.45 -7.67
C GLU A 41 8.61 3.31 -8.18
N ARG A 42 8.84 3.40 -9.49
CA ARG A 42 10.18 3.37 -10.11
C ARG A 42 11.04 4.55 -9.63
N CYS A 43 10.50 5.75 -9.59
CA CYS A 43 11.19 6.93 -9.11
C CYS A 43 11.61 6.77 -7.63
N TYR A 44 10.72 6.30 -6.77
CA TYR A 44 11.01 6.09 -5.35
C TYR A 44 12.03 4.97 -5.12
N LEU A 45 11.93 3.87 -5.88
CA LEU A 45 12.92 2.80 -5.90
C LEU A 45 14.31 3.35 -6.26
N SER A 46 14.41 4.13 -7.32
CA SER A 46 15.65 4.74 -7.77
C SER A 46 16.29 5.63 -6.70
N ILE A 47 15.48 6.50 -6.07
CA ILE A 47 15.93 7.40 -4.99
C ILE A 47 16.40 6.60 -3.77
N LEU A 48 15.65 5.57 -3.36
CA LEU A 48 16.02 4.74 -2.20
C LEU A 48 17.26 3.91 -2.48
N ASN A 49 17.36 3.27 -3.64
CA ASN A 49 18.53 2.49 -4.01
C ASN A 49 19.79 3.38 -4.04
N ARG A 50 19.71 4.56 -4.62
CA ARG A 50 20.80 5.53 -4.61
C ARG A 50 21.22 5.89 -3.19
N ARG A 51 20.26 6.15 -2.30
CA ARG A 51 20.54 6.46 -0.90
C ARG A 51 21.22 5.31 -0.16
N LEU A 52 20.80 4.08 -0.41
CA LEU A 52 21.39 2.90 0.19
C LEU A 52 22.84 2.71 -0.28
N LEU A 53 23.10 2.94 -1.56
CA LEU A 53 24.45 2.83 -2.15
C LEU A 53 25.38 3.96 -1.68
N GLU A 54 24.89 5.18 -1.49
CA GLU A 54 25.66 6.36 -1.05
C GLU A 54 25.85 6.42 0.49
N GLY A 55 25.46 5.40 1.24
CA GLY A 55 25.68 5.32 2.68
C GLY A 55 24.80 6.25 3.52
N GLY A 56 23.64 6.68 3.01
CA GLY A 56 22.58 7.31 3.80
C GLY A 56 22.78 8.77 4.19
N ALA A 57 23.88 9.42 3.82
CA ALA A 57 24.19 10.80 4.22
C ALA A 57 23.29 11.86 3.56
N THR A 58 22.66 11.55 2.44
CA THR A 58 21.89 12.50 1.65
C THR A 58 20.42 12.55 2.08
N VAL A 59 19.88 13.75 2.26
CA VAL A 59 18.44 13.93 2.53
C VAL A 59 17.65 13.57 1.28
N CYS A 60 16.88 12.46 1.33
CA CYS A 60 16.01 12.11 0.23
C CYS A 60 14.84 13.06 0.11
N HIS A 61 14.70 13.67 -1.05
CA HIS A 61 13.52 14.43 -1.42
C HIS A 61 12.65 13.58 -2.35
N PHE A 62 11.45 13.20 -1.89
CA PHE A 62 10.52 12.41 -2.69
C PHE A 62 9.52 13.34 -3.38
N PRO A 63 9.36 13.25 -4.71
CA PRO A 63 8.39 14.08 -5.42
C PRO A 63 6.96 13.72 -5.00
N LEU A 64 6.09 14.73 -4.94
CA LEU A 64 4.66 14.59 -4.64
C LEU A 64 4.34 13.91 -3.28
N ILE A 65 5.28 13.90 -2.33
CA ILE A 65 5.14 13.20 -1.04
C ILE A 65 4.00 13.74 -0.17
N GLU A 66 3.54 14.95 -0.40
CA GLU A 66 2.43 15.58 0.32
C GLU A 66 1.09 14.82 0.08
N ARG A 67 0.95 14.21 -1.09
CA ARG A 67 -0.25 13.46 -1.44
C ARG A 67 -0.29 12.12 -0.70
N ARG A 68 -1.43 11.83 -0.07
CA ARG A 68 -1.65 10.56 0.63
C ARG A 68 -1.38 9.33 -0.25
N SER A 69 -1.79 9.34 -1.51
CA SER A 69 -1.54 8.26 -2.46
C SER A 69 -0.06 8.01 -2.71
N SER A 70 0.73 9.08 -2.83
CA SER A 70 2.18 9.01 -3.03
C SER A 70 2.91 8.47 -1.80
N ARG A 71 2.48 8.87 -0.59
CA ARG A 71 2.99 8.31 0.66
C ARG A 71 2.67 6.81 0.81
N LEU A 72 1.49 6.37 0.39
CA LEU A 72 1.15 4.94 0.36
C LEU A 72 1.98 4.17 -0.66
N THR A 73 2.30 4.79 -1.80
CA THR A 73 3.22 4.21 -2.79
C THR A 73 4.63 4.08 -2.21
N LEU A 74 5.14 5.14 -1.57
CA LEU A 74 6.43 5.10 -0.87
C LEU A 74 6.47 4.00 0.21
N ALA A 75 5.41 3.89 1.02
CA ALA A 75 5.32 2.86 2.06
C ALA A 75 5.42 1.43 1.48
N ARG A 76 4.83 1.16 0.32
CA ARG A 76 4.96 -0.13 -0.36
C ARG A 76 6.37 -0.38 -0.86
N VAL A 77 7.00 0.63 -1.44
CA VAL A 77 8.38 0.52 -1.93
C VAL A 77 9.33 0.24 -0.76
N VAL A 78 9.20 0.98 0.34
CA VAL A 78 9.98 0.77 1.57
C VAL A 78 9.76 -0.63 2.13
N ALA A 79 8.51 -1.11 2.18
CA ALA A 79 8.20 -2.46 2.63
C ALA A 79 8.84 -3.54 1.73
N HIS A 80 8.78 -3.35 0.42
CA HIS A 80 9.37 -4.28 -0.53
C HIS A 80 10.89 -4.37 -0.39
N ILE A 81 11.57 -3.24 -0.28
CA ILE A 81 13.02 -3.22 -0.03
C ILE A 81 13.32 -3.79 1.36
N GLY A 82 12.58 -3.38 2.39
CA GLY A 82 12.77 -3.82 3.78
C GLY A 82 12.61 -5.33 3.98
N ALA A 83 11.84 -6.01 3.11
CA ALA A 83 11.69 -7.45 3.14
C ALA A 83 12.97 -8.21 2.73
N VAL A 84 13.88 -7.57 1.99
CA VAL A 84 15.11 -8.19 1.44
C VAL A 84 16.39 -7.56 1.99
N THR A 85 16.29 -6.47 2.76
CA THR A 85 17.45 -5.76 3.31
C THR A 85 17.63 -6.04 4.80
N TYR A 86 18.91 -6.09 5.24
CA TYR A 86 19.31 -6.35 6.62
C TYR A 86 20.35 -5.32 7.11
N GLY A 87 20.49 -5.18 8.41
CA GLY A 87 21.57 -4.39 9.01
C GLY A 87 21.42 -2.88 8.82
N TYR A 88 22.46 -2.22 8.31
CA TYR A 88 22.53 -0.76 8.16
C TYR A 88 21.45 -0.21 7.25
N ASP A 89 21.20 -0.86 6.15
CA ASP A 89 20.20 -0.45 5.16
C ASP A 89 18.79 -0.41 5.74
N ARG A 90 18.50 -1.31 6.67
CA ARG A 90 17.23 -1.32 7.40
C ARG A 90 17.07 -0.09 8.29
N ARG A 91 18.15 0.40 8.91
CA ARG A 91 18.11 1.65 9.70
C ARG A 91 17.79 2.86 8.83
N VAL A 92 18.37 2.94 7.64
CA VAL A 92 18.07 4.02 6.67
C VAL A 92 16.60 3.99 6.25
N LEU A 93 16.04 2.79 6.02
CA LEU A 93 14.63 2.65 5.70
C LEU A 93 13.73 3.06 6.89
N SER A 94 14.11 2.71 8.13
CA SER A 94 13.34 3.09 9.33
C SER A 94 13.31 4.61 9.55
N GLU A 95 14.38 5.32 9.20
CA GLU A 95 14.38 6.78 9.21
C GLU A 95 13.38 7.38 8.20
N VAL A 96 13.30 6.82 6.98
CA VAL A 96 12.32 7.23 5.98
C VAL A 96 10.90 6.99 6.49
N VAL A 97 10.64 5.83 7.09
CA VAL A 97 9.34 5.50 7.70
C VAL A 97 8.95 6.52 8.76
N ARG A 98 9.87 6.83 9.66
CA ARG A 98 9.65 7.79 10.75
C ARG A 98 9.45 9.21 10.24
N ARG A 99 10.28 9.65 9.31
CA ARG A 99 10.23 11.01 8.75
C ARG A 99 8.91 11.30 8.06
N TYR A 100 8.37 10.34 7.33
CA TYR A 100 7.12 10.51 6.56
C TYR A 100 5.91 9.88 7.25
N GLU A 101 6.06 9.41 8.50
CA GLU A 101 5.00 8.78 9.31
C GLU A 101 4.24 7.68 8.57
N LEU A 102 4.99 6.86 7.80
CA LEU A 102 4.39 5.85 6.93
C LEU A 102 3.72 4.72 7.72
N ASP A 103 4.22 4.39 8.90
CA ASP A 103 3.66 3.41 9.82
C ASP A 103 2.28 3.83 10.34
N LYS A 104 2.10 5.09 10.71
CA LYS A 104 0.79 5.65 11.10
C LYS A 104 -0.20 5.59 9.94
N LEU A 105 0.25 6.00 8.75
CA LEU A 105 -0.56 6.00 7.55
C LEU A 105 -1.01 4.60 7.17
N LEU A 106 -0.11 3.60 7.23
CA LEU A 106 -0.42 2.20 6.97
C LEU A 106 -1.42 1.64 7.98
N LEU A 107 -1.23 1.92 9.27
CA LEU A 107 -2.17 1.50 10.31
C LEU A 107 -3.55 2.11 10.10
N GLU A 108 -3.63 3.38 9.74
CA GLU A 108 -4.90 4.03 9.40
C GLU A 108 -5.55 3.39 8.17
N GLN A 109 -4.75 3.10 7.13
CA GLN A 109 -5.25 2.45 5.93
C GLN A 109 -5.77 1.04 6.19
N THR A 110 -5.15 0.27 7.10
CA THR A 110 -5.67 -1.04 7.53
C THR A 110 -7.03 -0.91 8.25
N ARG A 111 -7.25 0.18 8.97
CA ARG A 111 -8.52 0.45 9.66
C ARG A 111 -9.64 0.78 8.68
N LEU A 112 -9.34 1.56 7.65
CA LEU A 112 -10.31 2.00 6.64
C LEU A 112 -10.62 0.93 5.59
N SER A 113 -9.77 -0.08 5.47
CA SER A 113 -9.92 -1.15 4.49
C SER A 113 -10.67 -2.35 5.06
N GLY A 114 -11.36 -3.12 4.21
CA GLY A 114 -12.00 -4.38 4.54
C GLY A 114 -11.42 -5.56 3.76
N GLY A 115 -11.78 -6.78 4.14
CA GLY A 115 -11.45 -8.02 3.42
C GLY A 115 -9.96 -8.17 3.08
N MET A 116 -9.67 -8.63 1.87
CA MET A 116 -8.30 -8.89 1.39
C MET A 116 -7.43 -7.61 1.34
N ARG A 117 -8.01 -6.45 1.09
CA ARG A 117 -7.26 -5.18 1.11
C ARG A 117 -6.67 -4.87 2.48
N ARG A 118 -7.39 -5.20 3.55
CA ARG A 118 -6.88 -5.07 4.94
C ARG A 118 -5.68 -5.97 5.17
N VAL A 119 -5.73 -7.21 4.71
CA VAL A 119 -4.62 -8.17 4.82
C VAL A 119 -3.40 -7.65 4.07
N GLN A 120 -3.56 -7.14 2.85
CA GLN A 120 -2.45 -6.55 2.07
C GLN A 120 -1.79 -5.38 2.80
N TRP A 121 -2.57 -4.48 3.39
CA TRP A 121 -2.01 -3.35 4.15
C TRP A 121 -1.34 -3.78 5.45
N LEU A 122 -1.90 -4.77 6.15
CA LEU A 122 -1.25 -5.36 7.33
C LEU A 122 0.06 -6.06 6.97
N HIS A 123 0.10 -6.78 5.87
CA HIS A 123 1.33 -7.39 5.37
C HIS A 123 2.39 -6.34 5.07
N THR A 124 2.01 -5.26 4.37
CA THR A 124 2.91 -4.13 4.12
C THR A 124 3.41 -3.51 5.43
N LEU A 125 2.53 -3.31 6.42
CA LEU A 125 2.88 -2.77 7.73
C LEU A 125 3.82 -3.72 8.50
N ALA A 126 3.64 -5.03 8.37
CA ALA A 126 4.49 -6.03 9.01
C ALA A 126 5.91 -6.08 8.44
N GLN A 127 6.10 -5.70 7.19
CA GLN A 127 7.42 -5.62 6.54
C GLN A 127 8.17 -4.31 6.85
N VAL A 128 7.46 -3.29 7.29
CA VAL A 128 8.03 -1.98 7.66
C VAL A 128 8.40 -1.99 9.13
N GLU A 129 9.57 -1.45 9.46
CA GLU A 129 9.97 -1.27 10.86
C GLU A 129 9.14 -0.16 11.51
N CYS A 130 8.13 -0.58 12.27
CA CYS A 130 7.20 0.33 12.94
C CYS A 130 7.76 0.84 14.26
N GLY A 131 7.39 2.08 14.63
CA GLY A 131 7.62 2.55 16.00
C GLY A 131 6.84 1.71 17.03
N GLU A 132 7.44 1.49 18.22
CA GLU A 132 6.88 0.67 19.31
C GLU A 132 5.39 0.96 19.60
N ARG A 133 5.01 2.23 19.58
CA ARG A 133 3.62 2.66 19.83
C ARG A 133 2.65 2.15 18.75
N ILE A 134 3.08 2.14 17.49
CA ILE A 134 2.26 1.67 16.36
C ILE A 134 2.18 0.16 16.40
N TYR A 135 3.30 -0.52 16.65
CA TYR A 135 3.36 -1.95 16.85
C TYR A 135 2.40 -2.44 17.93
N ARG A 136 2.45 -1.86 19.15
CA ARG A 136 1.52 -2.22 20.24
C ARG A 136 0.05 -2.02 19.86
N ARG A 137 -0.27 -0.94 19.14
CA ARG A 137 -1.64 -0.70 18.66
C ARG A 137 -2.10 -1.76 17.64
N MET A 138 -1.20 -2.16 16.74
CA MET A 138 -1.47 -3.21 15.76
C MET A 138 -1.74 -4.54 16.47
N ILE A 139 -0.85 -4.97 17.38
CA ILE A 139 -1.00 -6.19 18.16
C ILE A 139 -2.33 -6.18 18.90
N LYS A 140 -2.57 -5.17 19.77
CA LYS A 140 -3.81 -5.06 20.55
C LYS A 140 -5.08 -5.22 19.71
N ARG A 141 -5.04 -4.72 18.47
CA ARG A 141 -6.23 -4.70 17.61
C ARG A 141 -6.44 -5.99 16.83
N PHE A 142 -5.38 -6.66 16.43
CA PHE A 142 -5.45 -7.72 15.42
C PHE A 142 -5.07 -9.11 15.94
N THR A 143 -4.52 -9.24 17.16
CA THR A 143 -4.13 -10.54 17.76
C THR A 143 -5.31 -11.50 17.91
N HIS A 144 -6.50 -11.00 18.24
CA HIS A 144 -7.70 -11.83 18.39
C HIS A 144 -8.53 -11.98 17.12
N SER A 145 -7.93 -11.72 15.96
CA SER A 145 -8.65 -11.88 14.70
C SER A 145 -8.82 -13.34 14.34
N HIS A 146 -10.03 -13.77 14.02
CA HIS A 146 -10.33 -15.13 13.55
C HIS A 146 -9.81 -15.37 12.12
N ASN A 147 -9.35 -14.35 11.44
CA ASN A 147 -8.81 -14.45 10.08
C ASN A 147 -7.34 -14.89 10.15
N ARG A 148 -7.05 -16.11 9.65
CA ARG A 148 -5.70 -16.71 9.65
C ARG A 148 -4.66 -15.84 8.94
N TYR A 149 -5.01 -15.13 7.88
CA TYR A 149 -4.10 -14.23 7.18
C TYR A 149 -3.73 -13.00 8.01
N ILE A 150 -4.69 -12.48 8.78
CA ILE A 150 -4.42 -11.37 9.71
C ILE A 150 -3.50 -11.84 10.83
N ALA A 151 -3.77 -13.01 11.41
CA ALA A 151 -2.92 -13.61 12.44
C ALA A 151 -1.48 -13.80 11.92
N LEU A 152 -1.31 -14.33 10.71
CA LEU A 152 0.00 -14.48 10.07
C LEU A 152 0.74 -13.14 9.94
N CYS A 153 0.06 -12.07 9.49
CA CYS A 153 0.66 -10.74 9.38
C CYS A 153 1.11 -10.19 10.73
N VAL A 154 0.33 -10.43 11.79
CA VAL A 154 0.67 -10.04 13.17
C VAL A 154 1.90 -10.79 13.67
N THR A 155 1.97 -12.11 13.42
CA THR A 155 3.15 -12.93 13.77
C THR A 155 4.39 -12.47 13.02
N LEU A 156 4.27 -12.19 11.72
CA LEU A 156 5.38 -11.67 10.91
C LEU A 156 5.88 -10.33 11.45
N ALA A 157 4.99 -9.44 11.85
CA ALA A 157 5.35 -8.17 12.46
C ALA A 157 6.05 -8.36 13.80
N ALA A 158 5.63 -9.33 14.61
CA ALA A 158 6.26 -9.67 15.89
C ALA A 158 7.69 -10.18 15.69
N LEU A 159 7.91 -11.06 14.70
CA LEU A 159 9.23 -11.57 14.33
C LEU A 159 10.16 -10.45 13.86
N ASN A 160 9.66 -9.53 13.06
CA ASN A 160 10.45 -8.41 12.55
C ASN A 160 10.78 -7.35 13.61
N HIS A 161 9.93 -7.19 14.63
CA HIS A 161 10.10 -6.17 15.66
C HIS A 161 10.92 -6.65 16.87
N SER A 162 10.79 -7.90 17.27
CA SER A 162 11.45 -8.47 18.43
C SER A 162 11.78 -9.95 18.19
N PRO A 163 12.79 -10.26 17.35
CA PRO A 163 13.11 -11.65 17.02
C PRO A 163 13.49 -12.48 18.25
N GLU A 164 14.11 -11.86 19.25
CA GLU A 164 14.55 -12.54 20.48
C GLU A 164 13.38 -13.02 21.36
N ARG A 165 12.24 -12.37 21.31
CA ARG A 165 11.06 -12.73 22.12
C ARG A 165 10.20 -13.83 21.51
N CYS A 166 10.43 -14.19 20.26
CA CYS A 166 9.66 -15.21 19.56
C CYS A 166 10.30 -16.60 19.62
N ILE A 167 11.53 -16.71 20.16
CA ILE A 167 12.32 -17.97 20.25
C ILE A 167 12.22 -18.57 21.66
N ALA A 168 11.65 -17.86 22.62
CA ALA A 168 11.40 -18.33 23.99
C ALA A 168 9.95 -18.82 24.10
#